data_574d8a22520b9915aa9048c0deaa3a41
#
_entry.id   574d8a22520b9915aa9048c0deaa3a41
#
_cell.length_a   1.000
_cell.length_b   1.000
_cell.length_c   1.000
_cell.angle_alpha   90.00
_cell.angle_beta   90.00
_cell.angle_gamma   90.00
#
_symmetry.space_group_name_H-M   'P 1'
#
loop_
_entity.id
_entity.type
_entity.pdbx_description
1 polymer ?
#
loop_
_entity_poly.entity_id
_entity_poly.type
_entity_poly.pdbx_seq_one_letter_code
_entity_poly.pdbx_strand_id
1 'polypeptide(L)'
;MILTNIYEDLKDKMDFHFNTAVSEIKTCSEGYELVTEKGDVARCQYLIAAPGRSGAEWFANQCKNLGIKLINNQVDIGVRVELPARVFEHITDVVYESKLVYRTKQYGDSVRTFCMNPYGHVVAENVEGINTVNGHSYSDASLRSENTNFALLVSNRFTEPFDEPYRYGKHIASLSNMLAGGVLVQRFGDLVKGIRTNEHRLSQSFVKPTLTAAVPGDLSLALPKRQLDDIIEMIYALDKVAPGTANYDTLLYGAEVKFYSSRLELSHELETKLPGFFAIGDGA
;
A
#
# COMPACT_ATOMS: atom_id res chain seq x y z
N MET A 1 20.09 15.08 -1.29
CA MET A 1 21.37 14.64 -1.94
C MET A 1 21.15 13.95 -3.29
N ILE A 2 20.46 12.81 -3.42
CA ILE A 2 20.31 12.13 -4.73
C ILE A 2 19.52 12.99 -5.73
N LEU A 3 18.34 13.48 -5.38
CA LEU A 3 17.52 14.32 -6.25
C LEU A 3 18.22 15.63 -6.64
N THR A 4 18.96 16.22 -5.70
CA THR A 4 19.75 17.42 -5.96
C THR A 4 20.83 17.16 -7.02
N ASN A 5 21.54 16.03 -6.92
CA ASN A 5 22.57 15.66 -7.90
C ASN A 5 21.97 15.43 -9.29
N ILE A 6 20.81 14.75 -9.37
CA ILE A 6 20.10 14.55 -10.64
C ILE A 6 19.68 15.90 -11.24
N TYR A 7 19.13 16.80 -10.44
CA TYR A 7 18.75 18.14 -10.89
C TYR A 7 19.96 18.93 -11.40
N GLU A 8 21.05 18.96 -10.66
CA GLU A 8 22.27 19.66 -11.05
C GLU A 8 22.87 19.13 -12.36
N ASP A 9 22.74 17.82 -12.63
CA ASP A 9 23.19 17.24 -13.91
C ASP A 9 22.27 17.58 -15.10
N LEU A 10 20.98 17.82 -14.84
CA LEU A 10 19.96 18.00 -15.87
C LEU A 10 19.57 19.47 -16.12
N LYS A 11 19.79 20.37 -15.17
CA LYS A 11 19.29 21.77 -15.22
C LYS A 11 19.71 22.56 -16.45
N ASP A 12 20.89 22.23 -17.03
CA ASP A 12 21.42 22.88 -18.23
C ASP A 12 21.06 22.11 -19.51
N LYS A 13 20.34 20.98 -19.39
CA LYS A 13 19.98 20.10 -20.52
C LYS A 13 18.51 20.14 -20.85
N MET A 14 17.68 20.63 -19.93
CA MET A 14 16.21 20.68 -20.08
C MET A 14 15.59 21.82 -19.26
N ASP A 15 14.43 22.28 -19.68
CA ASP A 15 13.69 23.33 -18.97
C ASP A 15 12.83 22.70 -17.84
N PHE A 16 12.98 23.25 -16.64
CA PHE A 16 12.22 22.83 -15.45
C PHE A 16 11.18 23.89 -15.08
N HIS A 17 9.92 23.51 -15.05
CA HIS A 17 8.80 24.36 -14.62
C HIS A 17 8.29 23.90 -13.27
N PHE A 18 8.90 24.37 -12.17
CA PHE A 18 8.47 24.07 -10.81
C PHE A 18 7.18 24.82 -10.45
N ASN A 19 6.41 24.24 -9.50
CA ASN A 19 5.14 24.83 -9.06
C ASN A 19 4.16 25.13 -10.21
N THR A 20 4.19 24.26 -11.24
CA THR A 20 3.40 24.38 -12.45
C THR A 20 2.61 23.09 -12.65
N ALA A 21 1.39 23.06 -12.14
CA ALA A 21 0.50 21.92 -12.29
C ALA A 21 -0.22 22.00 -13.64
N VAL A 22 -0.23 20.87 -14.36
CA VAL A 22 -1.03 20.71 -15.59
C VAL A 22 -2.46 20.34 -15.16
N SER A 23 -3.43 21.15 -15.60
CA SER A 23 -4.86 20.92 -15.34
C SER A 23 -5.50 20.06 -16.42
N GLU A 24 -5.10 20.20 -17.68
CA GLU A 24 -5.73 19.54 -18.82
C GLU A 24 -4.73 19.14 -19.89
N ILE A 25 -4.94 17.99 -20.52
CA ILE A 25 -4.21 17.50 -21.68
C ILE A 25 -5.19 17.42 -22.85
N LYS A 26 -4.84 18.03 -23.98
CA LYS A 26 -5.61 18.01 -25.23
C LYS A 26 -4.79 17.47 -26.37
N THR A 27 -5.44 16.84 -27.35
CA THR A 27 -4.82 16.55 -28.65
C THR A 27 -4.92 17.78 -29.56
N CYS A 28 -3.89 18.06 -30.35
CA CYS A 28 -3.90 19.08 -31.37
C CYS A 28 -3.33 18.53 -32.70
N SER A 29 -3.31 19.34 -33.74
CA SER A 29 -2.86 18.91 -35.07
C SER A 29 -1.40 18.42 -35.14
N GLU A 30 -0.56 18.89 -34.20
CA GLU A 30 0.88 18.61 -34.16
C GLU A 30 1.33 17.79 -32.93
N GLY A 31 0.38 17.20 -32.19
CA GLY A 31 0.67 16.43 -30.98
C GLY A 31 -0.26 16.77 -29.82
N TYR A 32 0.27 17.38 -28.78
CA TYR A 32 -0.43 17.62 -27.51
C TYR A 32 -0.29 19.07 -27.06
N GLU A 33 -1.36 19.53 -26.40
CA GLU A 33 -1.44 20.82 -25.74
C GLU A 33 -1.67 20.58 -24.25
N LEU A 34 -0.80 21.12 -23.41
CA LEU A 34 -0.87 21.05 -21.96
C LEU A 34 -1.33 22.40 -21.42
N VAL A 35 -2.44 22.42 -20.72
CA VAL A 35 -2.95 23.63 -20.06
C VAL A 35 -2.60 23.57 -18.59
N THR A 36 -1.98 24.61 -18.05
CA THR A 36 -1.67 24.70 -16.63
C THR A 36 -2.84 25.25 -15.82
N GLU A 37 -2.83 25.08 -14.50
CA GLU A 37 -3.82 25.71 -13.60
C GLU A 37 -3.82 27.25 -13.69
N LYS A 38 -2.71 27.85 -14.13
CA LYS A 38 -2.58 29.30 -14.33
C LYS A 38 -3.07 29.76 -15.70
N GLY A 39 -3.48 28.83 -16.56
CA GLY A 39 -3.94 29.12 -17.93
C GLY A 39 -2.82 29.22 -18.96
N ASP A 40 -1.56 28.97 -18.59
CA ASP A 40 -0.46 28.89 -19.56
C ASP A 40 -0.62 27.64 -20.41
N VAL A 41 -0.15 27.71 -21.65
CA VAL A 41 -0.27 26.61 -22.62
C VAL A 41 1.09 26.24 -23.16
N ALA A 42 1.44 24.95 -23.05
CA ALA A 42 2.61 24.36 -23.68
C ALA A 42 2.20 23.36 -24.75
N ARG A 43 2.91 23.30 -25.87
CA ARG A 43 2.68 22.37 -26.97
C ARG A 43 3.87 21.47 -27.17
N CYS A 44 3.61 20.18 -27.46
CA CYS A 44 4.67 19.21 -27.71
C CYS A 44 4.19 18.15 -28.72
N GLN A 45 5.13 17.59 -29.45
CA GLN A 45 4.89 16.49 -30.38
C GLN A 45 4.83 15.15 -29.62
N TYR A 46 5.65 15.00 -28.60
CA TYR A 46 5.72 13.82 -27.75
C TYR A 46 5.45 14.21 -26.30
N LEU A 47 4.62 13.42 -25.62
CA LEU A 47 4.26 13.62 -24.23
C LEU A 47 4.63 12.38 -23.42
N ILE A 48 5.41 12.56 -22.36
CA ILE A 48 5.70 11.52 -21.36
C ILE A 48 5.02 11.92 -20.05
N ALA A 49 4.02 11.17 -19.62
CA ALA A 49 3.33 11.40 -18.36
C ALA A 49 3.90 10.50 -17.27
N ALA A 50 4.35 11.11 -16.17
CA ALA A 50 4.88 10.42 -14.99
C ALA A 50 4.23 10.96 -13.71
N PRO A 51 2.90 10.84 -13.53
CA PRO A 51 2.14 11.55 -12.49
C PRO A 51 2.44 11.09 -11.06
N GLY A 52 2.99 9.90 -10.87
CA GLY A 52 3.16 9.28 -9.58
C GLY A 52 1.82 8.96 -8.90
N ARG A 53 1.86 8.51 -7.64
CA ARG A 53 0.65 8.11 -6.89
C ARG A 53 -0.30 9.28 -6.62
N SER A 54 0.24 10.42 -6.22
CA SER A 54 -0.58 11.62 -5.93
C SER A 54 -1.24 12.21 -7.17
N GLY A 55 -0.68 12.00 -8.36
CA GLY A 55 -1.27 12.43 -9.62
C GLY A 55 -2.18 11.39 -10.30
N ALA A 56 -2.34 10.21 -9.72
CA ALA A 56 -3.03 9.09 -10.36
C ALA A 56 -4.51 9.37 -10.68
N GLU A 57 -5.24 10.01 -9.77
CA GLU A 57 -6.66 10.35 -9.98
C GLU A 57 -6.82 11.41 -11.10
N TRP A 58 -6.01 12.49 -11.04
CA TRP A 58 -5.96 13.48 -12.10
C TRP A 58 -5.66 12.83 -13.46
N PHE A 59 -4.64 11.98 -13.50
CA PHE A 59 -4.22 11.32 -14.74
C PHE A 59 -5.28 10.36 -15.28
N ALA A 60 -5.95 9.60 -14.41
CA ALA A 60 -7.06 8.74 -14.80
C ALA A 60 -8.20 9.55 -15.46
N ASN A 61 -8.50 10.73 -14.93
CA ASN A 61 -9.49 11.65 -15.53
C ASN A 61 -9.03 12.18 -16.89
N GLN A 62 -7.75 12.56 -17.04
CA GLN A 62 -7.20 12.95 -18.35
C GLN A 62 -7.30 11.81 -19.36
N CYS A 63 -6.95 10.60 -18.97
CA CYS A 63 -7.05 9.42 -19.83
C CYS A 63 -8.50 9.14 -20.27
N LYS A 64 -9.47 9.25 -19.36
CA LYS A 64 -10.90 9.12 -19.69
C LYS A 64 -11.34 10.18 -20.71
N ASN A 65 -10.95 11.43 -20.53
CA ASN A 65 -11.28 12.53 -21.44
C ASN A 65 -10.66 12.33 -22.83
N LEU A 66 -9.46 11.77 -22.90
CA LEU A 66 -8.77 11.42 -24.14
C LEU A 66 -9.23 10.08 -24.73
N GLY A 67 -10.20 9.41 -24.08
CA GLY A 67 -10.71 8.11 -24.50
C GLY A 67 -9.69 6.96 -24.34
N ILE A 68 -8.63 7.13 -23.55
CA ILE A 68 -7.67 6.06 -23.23
C ILE A 68 -8.31 5.12 -22.23
N LYS A 69 -8.26 3.82 -22.50
CA LYS A 69 -8.84 2.79 -21.64
C LYS A 69 -7.94 2.59 -20.41
N LEU A 70 -8.58 2.65 -19.24
CA LEU A 70 -7.97 2.25 -17.98
C LEU A 70 -8.25 0.77 -17.72
N ILE A 71 -7.24 0.07 -17.24
CA ILE A 71 -7.37 -1.31 -16.76
C ILE A 71 -7.49 -1.25 -15.25
N ASN A 72 -8.54 -1.88 -14.71
CA ASN A 72 -8.70 -1.97 -13.27
C ASN A 72 -7.51 -2.72 -12.66
N ASN A 73 -6.81 -2.06 -11.77
CA ASN A 73 -5.74 -2.69 -11.02
C ASN A 73 -6.30 -3.38 -9.77
N GLN A 74 -5.52 -4.26 -9.18
CA GLN A 74 -5.86 -4.85 -7.88
C GLN A 74 -5.67 -3.83 -6.76
N VAL A 75 -6.33 -4.08 -5.63
CA VAL A 75 -6.02 -3.45 -4.35
C VAL A 75 -5.69 -4.54 -3.36
N ASP A 76 -4.60 -4.37 -2.64
CA ASP A 76 -4.23 -5.29 -1.57
C ASP A 76 -4.65 -4.69 -0.23
N ILE A 77 -5.46 -5.45 0.51
CA ILE A 77 -6.00 -5.06 1.81
C ILE A 77 -5.60 -6.10 2.84
N GLY A 78 -5.17 -5.64 3.99
CA GLY A 78 -4.78 -6.56 5.04
C GLY A 78 -4.41 -5.88 6.35
N VAL A 79 -3.51 -6.53 7.06
CA VAL A 79 -3.02 -6.13 8.36
C VAL A 79 -1.50 -6.17 8.40
N ARG A 80 -0.90 -5.41 9.30
CA ARG A 80 0.47 -5.63 9.70
C ARG A 80 0.51 -6.53 10.92
N VAL A 81 1.29 -7.57 10.83
CA VAL A 81 1.55 -8.54 11.92
C VAL A 81 2.79 -8.09 12.66
N GLU A 82 2.76 -8.16 13.98
CA GLU A 82 3.93 -7.98 14.83
C GLU A 82 4.01 -9.12 15.85
N LEU A 83 5.19 -9.73 15.95
CA LEU A 83 5.46 -10.88 16.79
C LEU A 83 6.94 -10.91 17.21
N PRO A 84 7.36 -11.72 18.21
CA PRO A 84 8.75 -11.79 18.61
C PRO A 84 9.67 -12.18 17.45
N ALA A 85 10.77 -11.46 17.29
CA ALA A 85 11.70 -11.66 16.16
C ALA A 85 12.18 -13.10 16.02
N ARG A 86 12.41 -13.78 17.14
CA ARG A 86 12.84 -15.19 17.21
C ARG A 86 11.95 -16.17 16.43
N VAL A 87 10.66 -15.82 16.23
CA VAL A 87 9.71 -16.68 15.50
C VAL A 87 10.10 -16.80 14.02
N PHE A 88 10.60 -15.72 13.43
CA PHE A 88 11.01 -15.67 12.02
C PHE A 88 12.53 -15.66 11.81
N GLU A 89 13.35 -15.66 12.87
CA GLU A 89 14.80 -15.50 12.83
C GLU A 89 15.46 -16.54 11.89
N HIS A 90 15.04 -17.80 11.94
CA HIS A 90 15.55 -18.86 11.06
C HIS A 90 15.29 -18.63 9.57
N ILE A 91 14.35 -17.75 9.21
CA ILE A 91 14.06 -17.31 7.84
C ILE A 91 14.80 -16.01 7.55
N THR A 92 14.70 -15.03 8.47
CA THR A 92 15.23 -13.68 8.24
C THR A 92 16.73 -13.59 8.29
N ASP A 93 17.40 -14.54 8.94
CA ASP A 93 18.88 -14.67 8.91
C ASP A 93 19.40 -15.11 7.54
N VAL A 94 18.57 -15.78 6.75
CA VAL A 94 18.93 -16.26 5.39
C VAL A 94 18.42 -15.29 4.32
N VAL A 95 17.18 -14.81 4.48
CA VAL A 95 16.51 -13.91 3.53
C VAL A 95 15.86 -12.76 4.29
N TYR A 96 16.41 -11.56 4.16
CA TYR A 96 15.92 -10.38 4.88
C TYR A 96 14.42 -10.15 4.71
N GLU A 97 13.91 -10.22 3.48
CA GLU A 97 12.49 -10.08 3.16
C GLU A 97 12.00 -11.32 2.41
N SER A 98 11.33 -12.23 3.10
CA SER A 98 10.72 -13.39 2.48
C SER A 98 9.31 -13.09 1.99
N LYS A 99 9.02 -13.42 0.71
CA LYS A 99 7.69 -13.35 0.12
C LYS A 99 7.06 -14.74 0.14
N LEU A 100 6.24 -14.99 1.14
CA LEU A 100 5.46 -16.22 1.28
C LEU A 100 4.06 -15.96 0.74
N VAL A 101 3.61 -16.80 -0.19
CA VAL A 101 2.29 -16.71 -0.81
C VAL A 101 1.49 -17.95 -0.46
N TYR A 102 0.27 -17.74 -0.01
CA TYR A 102 -0.67 -18.80 0.32
C TYR A 102 -1.99 -18.59 -0.41
N ARG A 103 -2.52 -19.65 -0.99
CA ARG A 103 -3.86 -19.64 -1.56
C ARG A 103 -4.83 -20.25 -0.55
N THR A 104 -5.78 -19.44 -0.09
CA THR A 104 -6.73 -19.87 0.95
C THR A 104 -7.63 -20.98 0.45
N LYS A 105 -7.96 -21.91 1.34
CA LYS A 105 -8.81 -23.06 1.00
C LYS A 105 -10.27 -22.66 0.94
N GLN A 106 -10.68 -21.71 1.78
CA GLN A 106 -12.07 -21.30 1.89
C GLN A 106 -12.53 -20.51 0.68
N TYR A 107 -11.73 -19.55 0.20
CA TYR A 107 -12.14 -18.65 -0.87
C TYR A 107 -11.26 -18.75 -2.13
N GLY A 108 -10.10 -19.41 -2.04
CA GLY A 108 -9.14 -19.50 -3.13
C GLY A 108 -8.39 -18.18 -3.39
N ASP A 109 -8.44 -17.25 -2.44
CA ASP A 109 -7.77 -15.96 -2.55
C ASP A 109 -6.28 -16.09 -2.31
N SER A 110 -5.51 -15.17 -2.89
CA SER A 110 -4.07 -15.10 -2.69
C SER A 110 -3.76 -14.17 -1.54
N VAL A 111 -3.13 -14.69 -0.49
CA VAL A 111 -2.58 -13.91 0.63
C VAL A 111 -1.07 -14.00 0.60
N ARG A 112 -0.39 -12.89 0.82
CA ARG A 112 1.08 -12.86 0.80
C ARG A 112 1.65 -12.06 1.96
N THR A 113 2.86 -12.45 2.39
CA THR A 113 3.69 -11.58 3.21
C THR A 113 4.25 -10.45 2.36
N PHE A 114 4.44 -9.30 2.96
CA PHE A 114 5.01 -8.13 2.27
C PHE A 114 5.75 -7.23 3.26
N CYS A 115 6.83 -6.58 2.79
CA CYS A 115 7.58 -5.60 3.55
C CYS A 115 7.91 -6.12 4.97
N MET A 116 8.66 -7.23 5.03
CA MET A 116 9.11 -7.81 6.29
C MET A 116 10.24 -6.98 6.88
N ASN A 117 10.14 -6.69 8.15
CA ASN A 117 11.07 -5.86 8.90
C ASN A 117 11.56 -6.62 10.14
N PRO A 118 12.67 -7.39 10.00
CA PRO A 118 13.29 -8.06 11.14
C PRO A 118 13.77 -7.04 12.18
N TYR A 119 13.46 -7.29 13.45
CA TYR A 119 13.79 -6.39 14.56
C TYR A 119 13.33 -4.95 14.33
N GLY A 120 12.23 -4.78 13.58
CA GLY A 120 11.71 -3.50 13.14
C GLY A 120 10.56 -2.98 14.01
N HIS A 121 10.08 -1.81 13.64
CA HIS A 121 8.98 -1.12 14.31
C HIS A 121 7.79 -1.03 13.37
N VAL A 122 6.60 -1.16 13.92
CA VAL A 122 5.36 -0.80 13.24
C VAL A 122 5.22 0.71 13.29
N VAL A 123 4.87 1.32 12.16
CA VAL A 123 4.74 2.77 12.02
C VAL A 123 3.41 3.14 11.37
N ALA A 124 2.87 4.29 11.71
CA ALA A 124 1.74 4.88 11.00
C ALA A 124 2.26 5.71 9.81
N GLU A 125 1.61 5.57 8.67
CA GLU A 125 1.87 6.33 7.45
C GLU A 125 0.61 7.13 7.10
N ASN A 126 0.75 8.44 6.92
CA ASN A 126 -0.36 9.29 6.51
C ASN A 126 -0.33 9.49 5.00
N VAL A 127 -1.38 9.03 4.32
CA VAL A 127 -1.57 9.21 2.89
C VAL A 127 -2.89 9.96 2.67
N GLU A 128 -2.80 11.18 2.15
CA GLU A 128 -3.96 12.03 1.86
C GLU A 128 -4.94 12.20 3.06
N GLY A 129 -4.38 12.36 4.27
CA GLY A 129 -5.16 12.55 5.49
C GLY A 129 -5.69 11.26 6.13
N ILE A 130 -5.37 10.10 5.56
CA ILE A 130 -5.75 8.79 6.11
C ILE A 130 -4.50 8.10 6.66
N ASN A 131 -4.57 7.66 7.90
CA ASN A 131 -3.51 6.88 8.53
C ASN A 131 -3.66 5.41 8.15
N THR A 132 -2.64 4.86 7.53
CA THR A 132 -2.45 3.44 7.28
C THR A 132 -1.28 2.93 8.13
N VAL A 133 -1.10 1.63 8.18
CA VAL A 133 0.02 1.04 8.90
C VAL A 133 1.10 0.59 7.92
N ASN A 134 2.36 0.73 8.33
CA ASN A 134 3.53 0.23 7.63
C ASN A 134 4.58 -0.27 8.63
N GLY A 135 5.76 -0.69 8.17
CA GLY A 135 6.86 -1.12 9.01
C GLY A 135 8.17 -0.46 8.62
N HIS A 136 9.06 -0.40 9.58
CA HIS A 136 10.39 0.18 9.40
C HIS A 136 11.44 -0.61 10.18
N SER A 137 12.61 -0.84 9.58
CA SER A 137 13.79 -1.39 10.25
C SER A 137 14.91 -0.36 10.24
N TYR A 138 15.69 -0.35 11.31
CA TYR A 138 16.88 0.46 11.41
C TYR A 138 18.13 -0.36 11.10
N SER A 139 19.05 0.22 10.33
CA SER A 139 20.39 -0.35 10.13
C SER A 139 21.21 -0.35 11.41
N ASP A 140 21.00 0.66 12.26
CA ASP A 140 21.62 0.73 13.58
C ASP A 140 21.02 -0.31 14.54
N ALA A 141 21.85 -1.23 15.01
CA ALA A 141 21.44 -2.30 15.90
C ALA A 141 20.90 -1.78 17.27
N SER A 142 21.34 -0.59 17.72
CA SER A 142 20.87 0.00 18.98
C SER A 142 19.42 0.46 18.93
N LEU A 143 18.87 0.65 17.72
CA LEU A 143 17.49 1.08 17.48
C LEU A 143 16.56 -0.10 17.14
N ARG A 144 17.04 -1.33 17.18
CA ARG A 144 16.24 -2.52 16.91
C ARG A 144 15.24 -2.79 18.03
N SER A 145 14.05 -3.26 17.63
CA SER A 145 13.08 -3.80 18.58
C SER A 145 13.32 -5.29 18.84
N GLU A 146 12.57 -5.88 19.75
CA GLU A 146 12.57 -7.33 19.98
C GLU A 146 11.60 -8.07 19.02
N ASN A 147 10.92 -7.34 18.15
CA ASN A 147 9.87 -7.86 17.28
C ASN A 147 10.27 -7.83 15.81
N THR A 148 9.72 -8.77 15.05
CA THR A 148 9.64 -8.69 13.58
C THR A 148 8.22 -8.31 13.21
N ASN A 149 8.07 -7.47 12.18
CA ASN A 149 6.76 -7.16 11.64
C ASN A 149 6.73 -7.32 10.13
N PHE A 150 5.56 -7.65 9.60
CA PHE A 150 5.32 -7.80 8.17
C PHE A 150 3.83 -7.60 7.87
N ALA A 151 3.52 -7.20 6.65
CA ALA A 151 2.15 -7.15 6.19
C ALA A 151 1.65 -8.54 5.77
N LEU A 152 0.39 -8.83 6.03
CA LEU A 152 -0.39 -9.88 5.35
C LEU A 152 -1.42 -9.19 4.48
N LEU A 153 -1.28 -9.34 3.18
CA LEU A 153 -2.09 -8.66 2.17
C LEU A 153 -2.90 -9.66 1.36
N VAL A 154 -4.21 -9.46 1.33
CA VAL A 154 -5.16 -10.19 0.47
C VAL A 154 -5.32 -9.40 -0.82
N SER A 155 -5.03 -10.02 -1.95
CA SER A 155 -5.13 -9.39 -3.26
C SER A 155 -6.57 -9.43 -3.77
N ASN A 156 -7.19 -8.26 -3.91
CA ASN A 156 -8.54 -8.11 -4.40
C ASN A 156 -8.50 -7.61 -5.85
N ARG A 157 -9.10 -8.37 -6.77
CA ARG A 157 -9.31 -7.97 -8.14
C ARG A 157 -10.78 -7.72 -8.36
N PHE A 158 -11.10 -6.55 -8.85
CA PHE A 158 -12.45 -6.18 -9.20
C PHE A 158 -12.65 -6.30 -10.71
N THR A 159 -13.82 -6.82 -11.07
CA THR A 159 -14.30 -6.89 -12.46
C THR A 159 -15.57 -6.07 -12.57
N GLU A 160 -15.89 -5.60 -13.77
CA GLU A 160 -17.14 -4.87 -13.98
C GLU A 160 -18.35 -5.55 -13.29
N PRO A 161 -19.23 -4.78 -12.66
CA PRO A 161 -19.33 -3.30 -12.68
C PRO A 161 -18.48 -2.58 -11.61
N PHE A 162 -17.59 -3.28 -10.89
CA PHE A 162 -16.76 -2.71 -9.81
C PHE A 162 -15.42 -2.24 -10.40
N ASP A 163 -15.26 -0.95 -10.59
CA ASP A 163 -14.13 -0.34 -11.29
C ASP A 163 -13.31 0.65 -10.47
N GLU A 164 -13.58 0.78 -9.17
CA GLU A 164 -12.91 1.74 -8.28
C GLU A 164 -12.12 1.06 -7.12
N PRO A 165 -11.11 0.21 -7.39
CA PRO A 165 -10.36 -0.50 -6.34
C PRO A 165 -9.62 0.46 -5.40
N TYR A 166 -9.09 1.57 -5.91
CA TYR A 166 -8.44 2.61 -5.11
C TYR A 166 -9.39 3.19 -4.06
N ARG A 167 -10.58 3.62 -4.50
CA ARG A 167 -11.60 4.20 -3.62
C ARG A 167 -12.08 3.19 -2.58
N TYR A 168 -12.24 1.94 -2.96
CA TYR A 168 -12.58 0.87 -2.02
C TYR A 168 -11.53 0.71 -0.91
N GLY A 169 -10.25 0.60 -1.27
CA GLY A 169 -9.16 0.50 -0.29
C GLY A 169 -9.08 1.72 0.63
N LYS A 170 -9.24 2.93 0.07
CA LYS A 170 -9.29 4.18 0.82
C LYS A 170 -10.45 4.19 1.84
N HIS A 171 -11.60 3.66 1.44
CA HIS A 171 -12.77 3.56 2.32
C HIS A 171 -12.54 2.59 3.49
N ILE A 172 -11.93 1.43 3.24
CA ILE A 172 -11.55 0.49 4.30
C ILE A 172 -10.57 1.13 5.29
N ALA A 173 -9.54 1.83 4.81
CA ALA A 173 -8.60 2.53 5.68
C ALA A 173 -9.28 3.64 6.50
N SER A 174 -10.23 4.36 5.90
CA SER A 174 -10.97 5.42 6.60
C SER A 174 -11.87 4.89 7.72
N LEU A 175 -12.42 3.68 7.59
CA LEU A 175 -13.18 3.03 8.69
C LEU A 175 -12.29 2.77 9.92
N SER A 176 -11.08 2.28 9.73
CA SER A 176 -10.11 2.11 10.82
C SER A 176 -9.82 3.45 11.51
N ASN A 177 -9.60 4.51 10.72
CA ASN A 177 -9.35 5.86 11.27
C ASN A 177 -10.56 6.42 12.02
N MET A 178 -11.76 6.21 11.52
CA MET A 178 -13.00 6.64 12.19
C MET A 178 -13.16 5.97 13.56
N LEU A 179 -12.79 4.70 13.68
CA LEU A 179 -12.91 3.93 14.92
C LEU A 179 -11.82 4.24 15.95
N ALA A 180 -10.61 4.53 15.50
CA ALA A 180 -9.43 4.67 16.34
C ALA A 180 -8.83 6.09 16.37
N GLY A 181 -9.28 6.97 15.52
CA GLY A 181 -8.55 8.23 15.25
C GLY A 181 -7.20 8.00 14.54
N GLY A 182 -6.90 6.75 14.16
CA GLY A 182 -5.63 6.32 13.57
C GLY A 182 -5.61 4.83 13.28
N VAL A 183 -4.60 4.12 13.77
CA VAL A 183 -4.39 2.70 13.55
C VAL A 183 -5.01 1.88 14.68
N LEU A 184 -5.79 0.86 14.33
CA LEU A 184 -6.29 -0.16 15.27
C LEU A 184 -5.21 -1.20 15.54
N VAL A 185 -5.19 -1.75 16.77
CA VAL A 185 -4.42 -2.95 17.11
C VAL A 185 -5.31 -3.98 17.81
N GLN A 186 -5.17 -5.24 17.41
CA GLN A 186 -5.90 -6.36 18.02
C GLN A 186 -4.96 -7.56 18.19
N ARG A 187 -5.06 -8.28 19.32
CA ARG A 187 -4.37 -9.57 19.48
C ARG A 187 -5.04 -10.63 18.62
N PHE A 188 -4.23 -11.46 17.99
CA PHE A 188 -4.73 -12.54 17.13
C PHE A 188 -5.73 -13.46 17.85
N GLY A 189 -5.43 -13.84 19.09
CA GLY A 189 -6.33 -14.69 19.85
C GLY A 189 -7.67 -14.03 20.22
N ASP A 190 -7.70 -12.71 20.39
CA ASP A 190 -8.95 -11.97 20.60
C ASP A 190 -9.77 -11.92 19.31
N LEU A 191 -9.12 -11.68 18.15
CA LEU A 191 -9.76 -11.73 16.84
C LEU A 191 -10.42 -13.09 16.57
N VAL A 192 -9.67 -14.19 16.77
CA VAL A 192 -10.19 -15.55 16.55
C VAL A 192 -11.39 -15.86 17.47
N LYS A 193 -11.42 -15.29 18.68
CA LYS A 193 -12.55 -15.44 19.61
C LYS A 193 -13.73 -14.51 19.32
N GLY A 194 -13.59 -13.61 18.33
CA GLY A 194 -14.61 -12.62 18.01
C GLY A 194 -14.81 -11.57 19.11
N ILE A 195 -13.75 -11.22 19.84
CA ILE A 195 -13.79 -10.22 20.90
C ILE A 195 -12.77 -9.11 20.65
N ARG A 196 -13.13 -7.88 20.98
CA ARG A 196 -12.21 -6.76 20.85
C ARG A 196 -11.04 -6.88 21.84
N THR A 197 -9.86 -6.48 21.44
CA THR A 197 -8.77 -6.15 22.37
C THR A 197 -9.07 -4.81 23.05
N ASN A 198 -8.80 -4.71 24.34
CA ASN A 198 -8.86 -3.46 25.09
C ASN A 198 -7.51 -3.20 25.80
N GLU A 199 -7.36 -2.04 26.42
CA GLU A 199 -6.12 -1.64 27.09
C GLU A 199 -5.63 -2.69 28.11
N HIS A 200 -6.55 -3.22 28.92
CA HIS A 200 -6.21 -4.24 29.91
C HIS A 200 -5.68 -5.52 29.27
N ARG A 201 -6.33 -6.02 28.22
CA ARG A 201 -5.87 -7.22 27.50
C ARG A 201 -4.54 -6.98 26.78
N LEU A 202 -4.37 -5.81 26.18
CA LEU A 202 -3.11 -5.44 25.51
C LEU A 202 -1.95 -5.32 26.51
N SER A 203 -2.19 -4.75 27.68
CA SER A 203 -1.16 -4.65 28.75
C SER A 203 -0.68 -6.00 29.25
N GLN A 204 -1.54 -7.02 29.21
CA GLN A 204 -1.22 -8.42 29.58
C GLN A 204 -0.55 -9.19 28.43
N SER A 205 -0.49 -8.63 27.22
CA SER A 205 0.13 -9.28 26.08
C SER A 205 1.63 -9.51 26.30
N PHE A 206 2.11 -10.69 25.92
CA PHE A 206 3.54 -10.99 25.88
C PHE A 206 4.25 -10.13 24.84
N VAL A 207 3.64 -9.98 23.64
CA VAL A 207 4.15 -9.09 22.59
C VAL A 207 3.80 -7.66 22.92
N LYS A 208 4.80 -6.81 23.07
CA LYS A 208 4.60 -5.39 23.32
C LYS A 208 4.54 -4.62 22.00
N PRO A 209 3.51 -3.80 21.79
CA PRO A 209 3.38 -3.02 20.56
C PRO A 209 4.51 -2.01 20.39
N THR A 210 5.16 -2.01 19.22
CA THR A 210 6.16 -0.97 18.89
C THR A 210 5.49 0.33 18.42
N LEU A 211 4.28 0.27 17.85
CA LEU A 211 3.43 1.44 17.58
C LEU A 211 2.57 1.75 18.80
N THR A 212 3.11 2.51 19.74
CA THR A 212 2.42 2.84 21.01
C THR A 212 1.19 3.72 20.83
N ALA A 213 1.07 4.41 19.70
CA ALA A 213 -0.09 5.24 19.36
C ALA A 213 -1.26 4.43 18.76
N ALA A 214 -1.08 3.12 18.51
CA ALA A 214 -2.17 2.28 18.02
C ALA A 214 -3.21 2.05 19.11
N VAL A 215 -4.49 2.09 18.72
CA VAL A 215 -5.63 1.99 19.63
C VAL A 215 -6.14 0.55 19.68
N PRO A 216 -6.22 -0.07 20.86
CA PRO A 216 -6.80 -1.41 21.00
C PRO A 216 -8.27 -1.44 20.56
N GLY A 217 -8.60 -2.36 19.67
CA GLY A 217 -9.93 -2.40 19.08
C GLY A 217 -10.33 -3.76 18.51
N ASP A 218 -11.22 -3.68 17.53
CA ASP A 218 -11.76 -4.83 16.81
C ASP A 218 -11.64 -4.59 15.31
N LEU A 219 -10.75 -5.34 14.66
CA LEU A 219 -10.51 -5.26 13.21
C LEU A 219 -11.71 -5.72 12.39
N SER A 220 -12.61 -6.52 12.97
CA SER A 220 -13.81 -6.98 12.26
C SER A 220 -14.82 -5.87 11.97
N LEU A 221 -14.69 -4.71 12.63
CA LEU A 221 -15.49 -3.53 12.37
C LEU A 221 -14.96 -2.70 11.19
N ALA A 222 -13.71 -2.90 10.78
CA ALA A 222 -13.06 -2.17 9.71
C ALA A 222 -12.80 -3.03 8.47
N LEU A 223 -12.35 -4.27 8.66
CA LEU A 223 -12.00 -5.17 7.57
C LEU A 223 -13.18 -6.09 7.21
N PRO A 224 -13.47 -6.29 5.92
CA PRO A 224 -14.48 -7.25 5.49
C PRO A 224 -14.17 -8.68 5.96
N LYS A 225 -15.22 -9.42 6.27
CA LYS A 225 -15.10 -10.78 6.79
C LYS A 225 -14.21 -11.69 5.93
N ARG A 226 -14.35 -11.63 4.59
CA ARG A 226 -13.56 -12.46 3.66
C ARG A 226 -12.06 -12.23 3.85
N GLN A 227 -11.63 -10.97 3.93
CA GLN A 227 -10.22 -10.64 4.15
C GLN A 227 -9.71 -11.11 5.52
N LEU A 228 -10.54 -11.00 6.56
CA LEU A 228 -10.16 -11.49 7.89
C LEU A 228 -10.03 -13.02 7.93
N ASP A 229 -10.97 -13.75 7.34
CA ASP A 229 -10.90 -15.20 7.24
C ASP A 229 -9.64 -15.65 6.49
N ASP A 230 -9.32 -15.00 5.37
CA ASP A 230 -8.11 -15.26 4.59
C ASP A 230 -6.82 -14.97 5.38
N ILE A 231 -6.79 -13.88 6.15
CA ILE A 231 -5.66 -13.53 7.00
C ILE A 231 -5.48 -14.55 8.14
N ILE A 232 -6.58 -14.94 8.79
CA ILE A 232 -6.56 -15.97 9.85
C ILE A 232 -6.04 -17.30 9.31
N GLU A 233 -6.52 -17.72 8.12
CA GLU A 233 -6.06 -18.95 7.48
C GLU A 233 -4.57 -18.88 7.13
N MET A 234 -4.10 -17.73 6.62
CA MET A 234 -2.67 -17.51 6.33
C MET A 234 -1.81 -17.55 7.59
N ILE A 235 -2.25 -16.97 8.72
CA ILE A 235 -1.52 -17.01 9.99
C ILE A 235 -1.33 -18.46 10.46
N TYR A 236 -2.36 -19.29 10.39
CA TYR A 236 -2.24 -20.71 10.71
C TYR A 236 -1.37 -21.49 9.71
N ALA A 237 -1.33 -21.06 8.45
CA ALA A 237 -0.43 -21.66 7.47
C ALA A 237 1.02 -21.28 7.75
N LEU A 238 1.28 -20.02 8.11
CA LEU A 238 2.61 -19.53 8.51
C LEU A 238 3.12 -20.20 9.78
N ASP A 239 2.24 -20.51 10.73
CA ASP A 239 2.62 -21.18 11.98
C ASP A 239 3.27 -22.55 11.76
N LYS A 240 3.02 -23.20 10.60
CA LYS A 240 3.66 -24.48 10.23
C LYS A 240 5.10 -24.31 9.79
N VAL A 241 5.48 -23.14 9.25
CA VAL A 241 6.84 -22.86 8.79
C VAL A 241 7.61 -21.98 9.79
N ALA A 242 6.90 -21.22 10.60
CA ALA A 242 7.42 -20.36 11.66
C ALA A 242 6.55 -20.55 12.92
N PRO A 243 6.77 -21.62 13.70
CA PRO A 243 5.98 -21.94 14.89
C PRO A 243 5.99 -20.79 15.91
N GLY A 244 4.81 -20.38 16.35
CA GLY A 244 4.58 -19.21 17.19
C GLY A 244 3.95 -18.03 16.45
N THR A 245 3.78 -18.10 15.12
CA THR A 245 3.07 -17.08 14.35
C THR A 245 1.60 -16.98 14.77
N ALA A 246 0.92 -18.10 15.00
CA ALA A 246 -0.47 -18.14 15.47
C ALA A 246 -0.60 -18.05 17.01
N ASN A 247 0.38 -17.43 17.67
CA ASN A 247 0.30 -17.21 19.10
C ASN A 247 -0.87 -16.25 19.44
N TYR A 248 -1.51 -16.50 20.60
CA TYR A 248 -2.61 -15.67 21.08
C TYR A 248 -2.27 -14.18 21.12
N ASP A 249 -1.03 -13.86 21.50
CA ASP A 249 -0.53 -12.50 21.70
C ASP A 249 0.13 -11.89 20.46
N THR A 250 0.16 -12.58 19.31
CA THR A 250 0.55 -11.96 18.04
C THR A 250 -0.34 -10.76 17.77
N LEU A 251 0.26 -9.60 17.46
CA LEU A 251 -0.46 -8.36 17.24
C LEU A 251 -0.76 -8.14 15.77
N LEU A 252 -1.97 -7.68 15.51
CA LEU A 252 -2.47 -7.34 14.17
C LEU A 252 -2.87 -5.87 14.17
N TYR A 253 -2.31 -5.10 13.24
CA TYR A 253 -2.62 -3.68 13.08
C TYR A 253 -3.37 -3.45 11.78
N GLY A 254 -4.37 -2.61 11.79
CA GLY A 254 -5.20 -2.34 10.62
C GLY A 254 -5.66 -0.88 10.49
N ALA A 255 -5.96 -0.56 9.24
CA ALA A 255 -5.81 -1.38 8.03
C ALA A 255 -4.48 -1.08 7.33
N GLU A 256 -3.82 -2.10 6.81
CA GLU A 256 -2.76 -1.92 5.83
C GLU A 256 -3.38 -2.04 4.43
N VAL A 257 -3.21 -1.02 3.62
CA VAL A 257 -3.73 -0.98 2.26
C VAL A 257 -2.60 -0.60 1.31
N LYS A 258 -2.39 -1.41 0.29
CA LYS A 258 -1.49 -1.06 -0.81
C LYS A 258 -2.33 -0.65 -2.00
N PHE A 259 -2.26 0.63 -2.27
CA PHE A 259 -2.88 1.22 -3.44
C PHE A 259 -1.97 1.02 -4.64
N TYR A 260 -2.54 0.55 -5.72
CA TYR A 260 -1.91 0.55 -7.02
C TYR A 260 -2.64 1.57 -7.87
N SER A 261 -1.89 2.40 -8.56
CA SER A 261 -2.44 3.36 -9.49
C SER A 261 -3.20 2.65 -10.60
N SER A 262 -4.15 3.32 -11.25
CA SER A 262 -4.81 2.80 -12.44
C SER A 262 -3.77 2.41 -13.48
N ARG A 263 -3.94 1.25 -14.10
CA ARG A 263 -3.05 0.79 -15.15
C ARG A 263 -3.62 1.16 -16.52
N LEU A 264 -2.77 1.70 -17.38
CA LEU A 264 -3.12 1.96 -18.77
C LEU A 264 -2.85 0.72 -19.64
N GLU A 265 -3.59 0.61 -20.73
CA GLU A 265 -3.23 -0.29 -21.82
C GLU A 265 -2.12 0.37 -22.64
N LEU A 266 -0.90 -0.14 -22.49
CA LEU A 266 0.30 0.40 -23.14
C LEU A 266 0.92 -0.62 -24.09
N SER A 267 1.62 -0.14 -25.11
CA SER A 267 2.51 -0.94 -25.93
C SER A 267 3.74 -1.40 -25.14
N HIS A 268 4.58 -2.22 -25.75
CA HIS A 268 5.85 -2.64 -25.15
C HIS A 268 6.80 -1.44 -24.91
N GLU A 269 6.66 -0.39 -25.71
CA GLU A 269 7.42 0.86 -25.64
C GLU A 269 6.82 1.89 -24.67
N LEU A 270 5.80 1.49 -23.89
CA LEU A 270 5.07 2.32 -22.94
C LEU A 270 4.22 3.43 -23.59
N GLU A 271 3.91 3.29 -24.87
CA GLU A 271 3.05 4.20 -25.62
C GLU A 271 1.59 3.83 -25.44
N THR A 272 0.73 4.82 -25.25
CA THR A 272 -0.72 4.67 -25.23
C THR A 272 -1.26 4.44 -26.65
N LYS A 273 -2.57 4.24 -26.80
CA LYS A 273 -3.20 4.20 -28.13
C LYS A 273 -3.13 5.53 -28.92
N LEU A 274 -2.76 6.62 -28.27
CA LEU A 274 -2.56 7.92 -28.90
C LEU A 274 -1.08 8.05 -29.27
N PRO A 275 -0.75 8.21 -30.58
CA PRO A 275 0.63 8.28 -31.03
C PRO A 275 1.43 9.39 -30.35
N GLY A 276 2.64 9.07 -29.88
CA GLY A 276 3.51 10.01 -29.19
C GLY A 276 3.15 10.30 -27.74
N PHE A 277 2.12 9.61 -27.18
CA PHE A 277 1.78 9.74 -25.76
C PHE A 277 2.23 8.51 -24.98
N PHE A 278 3.22 8.70 -24.13
CA PHE A 278 3.82 7.68 -23.27
C PHE A 278 3.44 7.90 -21.82
N ALA A 279 3.29 6.81 -21.08
CA ALA A 279 3.06 6.85 -19.64
C ALA A 279 4.06 5.98 -18.90
N ILE A 280 4.67 6.50 -17.84
CA ILE A 280 5.74 5.83 -17.10
C ILE A 280 5.57 5.98 -15.59
N GLY A 281 6.22 5.10 -14.84
CA GLY A 281 6.26 5.16 -13.38
C GLY A 281 5.01 4.62 -12.70
N ASP A 282 4.90 4.95 -11.40
CA ASP A 282 3.76 4.55 -10.57
C ASP A 282 2.59 5.51 -10.83
N GLY A 283 1.51 5.01 -11.36
CA GLY A 283 0.36 5.82 -11.82
C GLY A 283 0.18 5.84 -13.34
N ALA A 284 0.90 4.97 -14.05
CA ALA A 284 0.78 4.77 -15.47
C ALA A 284 0.27 3.36 -15.82
#